data_11de23dc512c9707c89ebfe4509752db
#
_entry.id   11de23dc512c9707c89ebfe4509752db
#
_cell.length_a   1.000
_cell.length_b   1.000
_cell.length_c   1.000
_cell.angle_alpha   90.00
_cell.angle_beta   90.00
_cell.angle_gamma   90.00
#
_symmetry.space_group_name_H-M   'P 1'
#
loop_
_entity.id
_entity.type
_entity.pdbx_description
1 polymer ?
#
loop_
_entity_poly.entity_id
_entity_poly.type
_entity_poly.pdbx_seq_one_letter_code
_entity_poly.pdbx_strand_id
1 'polypeptide(L)'
;MRTFILSCALALGSLSTFAQGYQFTDVVKVPATPVKNQASTGTCWCFATTSFMESELLRMGKGTYDLSEMFIVRQKYMNQLQDNYVRQGRGNIGQGSLSHTFMNAFNQVGIVPEEVYSGINLSLIHI
;
A
#
# COMPACT_ATOMS: atom_id res chain seq x y z
N MET A 1 1.62 -7.28 62.77
CA MET A 1 0.39 -7.26 61.94
C MET A 1 0.05 -5.90 61.35
N ARG A 2 0.14 -4.80 62.09
CA ARG A 2 -0.16 -3.44 61.57
C ARG A 2 0.77 -2.98 60.42
N THR A 3 2.05 -3.30 60.47
CA THR A 3 3.04 -2.97 59.41
C THR A 3 2.83 -3.75 58.12
N PHE A 4 2.35 -5.01 58.21
CA PHE A 4 2.05 -5.83 57.04
C PHE A 4 0.82 -5.34 56.25
N ILE A 5 -0.18 -4.84 56.95
CA ILE A 5 -1.41 -4.28 56.36
C ILE A 5 -1.08 -2.98 55.61
N LEU A 6 -0.19 -2.16 56.18
CA LEU A 6 0.24 -0.90 55.53
C LEU A 6 1.06 -1.15 54.26
N SER A 7 1.94 -2.17 54.25
CA SER A 7 2.70 -2.58 53.07
C SER A 7 1.79 -3.12 51.94
N CYS A 8 0.77 -3.92 52.27
CA CYS A 8 -0.18 -4.39 51.25
C CYS A 8 -1.03 -3.29 50.67
N ALA A 9 -1.43 -2.28 51.47
CA ALA A 9 -2.19 -1.14 50.96
C ALA A 9 -1.39 -0.23 50.00
N LEU A 10 -0.08 -0.06 50.28
CA LEU A 10 0.79 0.66 49.34
C LEU A 10 1.03 -0.09 48.02
N ALA A 11 1.14 -1.42 48.05
CA ALA A 11 1.35 -2.26 46.88
C ALA A 11 0.11 -2.33 45.96
N LEU A 12 -1.09 -2.24 46.52
CA LEU A 12 -2.35 -2.20 45.75
C LEU A 12 -2.61 -0.83 45.09
N GLY A 13 -2.09 0.27 45.65
CA GLY A 13 -2.25 1.62 45.10
C GLY A 13 -1.43 1.88 43.81
N SER A 14 -0.39 1.08 43.56
CA SER A 14 0.50 1.27 42.40
C SER A 14 0.01 0.59 41.11
N LEU A 15 -1.09 -0.15 41.13
CA LEU A 15 -1.66 -0.86 39.98
C LEU A 15 -2.64 -0.04 39.11
N SER A 16 -2.85 1.24 39.45
CA SER A 16 -3.84 2.10 38.79
C SER A 16 -3.21 3.07 37.79
N THR A 17 -2.03 2.80 37.25
CA THR A 17 -1.51 3.57 36.12
C THR A 17 -2.25 3.16 34.85
N PHE A 18 -3.45 3.70 34.65
CA PHE A 18 -4.07 3.66 33.34
C PHE A 18 -3.18 4.46 32.38
N ALA A 19 -2.57 3.77 31.44
CA ALA A 19 -1.96 4.41 30.30
C ALA A 19 -3.07 5.13 29.56
N GLN A 20 -3.13 6.47 29.68
CA GLN A 20 -4.00 7.28 28.84
C GLN A 20 -3.53 7.12 27.41
N GLY A 21 -4.29 6.37 26.61
CA GLY A 21 -4.08 6.30 25.17
C GLY A 21 -4.19 7.70 24.57
N TYR A 22 -3.32 8.00 23.60
CA TYR A 22 -3.41 9.23 22.84
C TYR A 22 -4.79 9.35 22.17
N GLN A 23 -5.49 10.45 22.43
CA GLN A 23 -6.71 10.79 21.71
C GLN A 23 -6.34 11.67 20.53
N PHE A 24 -6.49 11.15 19.31
CA PHE A 24 -6.27 11.90 18.09
C PHE A 24 -7.58 12.56 17.67
N THR A 25 -7.50 13.83 17.27
CA THR A 25 -8.62 14.58 16.70
C THR A 25 -8.33 14.80 15.23
N ASP A 26 -9.25 14.34 14.35
CA ASP A 26 -9.14 14.58 12.92
C ASP A 26 -9.33 16.08 12.64
N VAL A 27 -8.26 16.77 12.23
CA VAL A 27 -8.30 18.17 11.87
C VAL A 27 -8.80 18.34 10.43
N VAL A 28 -8.37 17.44 9.54
CA VAL A 28 -8.79 17.40 8.14
C VAL A 28 -8.95 15.96 7.70
N LYS A 29 -10.10 15.65 7.09
CA LYS A 29 -10.36 14.34 6.47
C LYS A 29 -10.50 14.52 4.97
N VAL A 30 -9.50 14.06 4.22
CA VAL A 30 -9.53 14.06 2.76
C VAL A 30 -10.21 12.78 2.28
N PRO A 31 -11.17 12.85 1.35
CA PRO A 31 -11.78 11.64 0.79
C PRO A 31 -10.74 10.82 0.03
N ALA A 32 -10.77 9.52 0.23
CA ALA A 32 -9.88 8.56 -0.41
C ALA A 32 -10.66 7.33 -0.89
N THR A 33 -10.14 6.65 -1.89
CA THR A 33 -10.68 5.36 -2.34
C THR A 33 -10.41 4.24 -1.31
N PRO A 34 -11.16 3.14 -1.33
CA PRO A 34 -10.94 2.01 -0.44
C PRO A 34 -9.53 1.43 -0.59
N VAL A 35 -8.97 0.94 0.51
CA VAL A 35 -7.65 0.28 0.51
C VAL A 35 -7.74 -1.04 -0.24
N LYS A 36 -6.84 -1.26 -1.19
CA LYS A 36 -6.71 -2.50 -1.96
C LYS A 36 -5.62 -3.39 -1.37
N ASN A 37 -5.81 -4.70 -1.50
CA ASN A 37 -4.88 -5.70 -0.98
C ASN A 37 -3.89 -6.12 -2.08
N GLN A 38 -2.61 -5.77 -1.91
CA GLN A 38 -1.55 -6.19 -2.83
C GLN A 38 -1.12 -7.66 -2.67
N ALA A 39 -1.71 -8.41 -1.74
CA ALA A 39 -1.27 -9.75 -1.34
C ALA A 39 0.23 -9.80 -0.95
N SER A 40 0.89 -10.94 -1.11
CA SER A 40 2.31 -11.14 -0.78
C SER A 40 3.23 -10.75 -1.93
N THR A 41 3.07 -9.53 -2.45
CA THR A 41 3.86 -9.04 -3.59
C THR A 41 4.67 -7.79 -3.22
N GLY A 42 5.77 -7.52 -3.92
CA GLY A 42 6.56 -6.30 -3.78
C GLY A 42 6.03 -5.14 -4.64
N THR A 43 4.71 -5.03 -4.82
CA THR A 43 4.06 -4.05 -5.70
C THR A 43 3.48 -2.84 -4.97
N CYS A 44 3.81 -2.64 -3.69
CA CYS A 44 3.31 -1.54 -2.86
C CYS A 44 3.47 -0.16 -3.51
N TRP A 45 4.55 0.06 -4.26
CA TRP A 45 4.81 1.28 -5.01
C TRP A 45 3.71 1.59 -6.03
N CYS A 46 3.18 0.56 -6.69
CA CYS A 46 2.10 0.70 -7.68
C CYS A 46 0.77 0.98 -6.98
N PHE A 47 0.41 0.18 -5.99
CA PHE A 47 -0.82 0.34 -5.21
C PHE A 47 -0.89 1.71 -4.54
N ALA A 48 0.20 2.18 -3.92
CA ALA A 48 0.25 3.50 -3.29
C ALA A 48 0.07 4.63 -4.32
N THR A 49 0.72 4.51 -5.50
CA THR A 49 0.62 5.55 -6.53
C THR A 49 -0.76 5.57 -7.17
N THR A 50 -1.35 4.40 -7.44
CA THR A 50 -2.73 4.30 -7.97
C THR A 50 -3.74 4.88 -6.99
N SER A 51 -3.67 4.50 -5.71
CA SER A 51 -4.56 5.03 -4.67
C SER A 51 -4.44 6.55 -4.53
N PHE A 52 -3.23 7.10 -4.64
CA PHE A 52 -3.03 8.54 -4.67
C PHE A 52 -3.74 9.18 -5.87
N MET A 53 -3.57 8.63 -7.08
CA MET A 53 -4.20 9.18 -8.29
C MET A 53 -5.73 9.09 -8.24
N GLU A 54 -6.28 7.98 -7.78
CA GLU A 54 -7.73 7.81 -7.60
C GLU A 54 -8.28 8.83 -6.59
N SER A 55 -7.59 9.01 -5.47
CA SER A 55 -7.97 9.98 -4.43
C SER A 55 -7.90 11.41 -4.94
N GLU A 56 -6.91 11.75 -5.76
CA GLU A 56 -6.79 13.06 -6.40
C GLU A 56 -7.90 13.31 -7.43
N LEU A 57 -8.27 12.31 -8.22
CA LEU A 57 -9.41 12.41 -9.13
C LEU A 57 -10.70 12.65 -8.36
N LEU A 58 -10.91 11.95 -7.25
CA LEU A 58 -12.05 12.14 -6.37
C LEU A 58 -12.04 13.55 -5.75
N ARG A 59 -10.90 14.02 -5.24
CA ARG A 59 -10.74 15.36 -4.69
C ARG A 59 -11.03 16.47 -5.71
N MET A 60 -10.64 16.25 -6.97
CA MET A 60 -10.92 17.17 -8.08
C MET A 60 -12.36 17.12 -8.61
N GLY A 61 -13.22 16.27 -8.04
CA GLY A 61 -14.61 16.10 -8.50
C GLY A 61 -14.74 15.42 -9.84
N LYS A 62 -13.73 14.66 -10.28
CA LYS A 62 -13.77 13.93 -11.57
C LYS A 62 -14.52 12.61 -11.50
N GLY A 63 -14.94 12.19 -10.30
CA GLY A 63 -15.63 10.94 -10.04
C GLY A 63 -14.75 9.92 -9.33
N THR A 64 -15.33 8.75 -9.07
CA THR A 64 -14.64 7.63 -8.44
C THR A 64 -14.19 6.66 -9.52
N TYR A 65 -12.92 6.35 -9.55
CA TYR A 65 -12.31 5.40 -10.48
C TYR A 65 -11.67 4.27 -9.71
N ASP A 66 -11.71 3.09 -10.30
CA ASP A 66 -11.02 1.88 -9.85
C ASP A 66 -10.03 1.49 -10.96
N LEU A 67 -8.75 1.82 -10.75
CA LEU A 67 -7.70 1.72 -11.76
C LEU A 67 -6.86 0.47 -11.54
N SER A 68 -6.45 -0.18 -12.64
CA SER A 68 -5.69 -1.43 -12.58
C SER A 68 -4.23 -1.20 -12.24
N GLU A 69 -3.82 -1.58 -11.03
CA GLU A 69 -2.41 -1.63 -10.63
C GLU A 69 -1.64 -2.67 -11.43
N MET A 70 -2.28 -3.82 -11.68
CA MET A 70 -1.61 -4.94 -12.34
C MET A 70 -1.33 -4.68 -13.81
N PHE A 71 -2.08 -3.81 -14.46
CA PHE A 71 -1.77 -3.35 -15.81
C PHE A 71 -0.43 -2.59 -15.87
N ILE A 72 -0.20 -1.69 -14.92
CA ILE A 72 1.05 -0.94 -14.78
C ILE A 72 2.20 -1.87 -14.38
N VAL A 73 1.97 -2.79 -13.44
CA VAL A 73 2.96 -3.80 -13.03
C VAL A 73 3.39 -4.66 -14.22
N ARG A 74 2.44 -5.09 -15.05
CA ARG A 74 2.73 -5.83 -16.29
C ARG A 74 3.65 -5.01 -17.21
N GLN A 75 3.33 -3.75 -17.45
CA GLN A 75 4.15 -2.90 -18.32
C GLN A 75 5.57 -2.74 -17.78
N LYS A 76 5.71 -2.55 -16.47
CA LYS A 76 7.02 -2.53 -15.82
C LYS A 76 7.82 -3.79 -16.10
N TYR A 77 7.22 -4.98 -15.97
CA TYR A 77 7.91 -6.23 -16.26
C TYR A 77 8.30 -6.36 -17.74
N MET A 78 7.45 -5.93 -18.66
CA MET A 78 7.79 -5.89 -20.09
C MET A 78 9.01 -5.03 -20.34
N ASN A 79 9.08 -3.85 -19.74
CA ASN A 79 10.24 -2.97 -19.85
C ASN A 79 11.51 -3.59 -19.24
N GLN A 80 11.41 -4.26 -18.11
CA GLN A 80 12.54 -4.94 -17.46
C GLN A 80 13.04 -6.14 -18.29
N LEU A 81 12.13 -6.91 -18.88
CA LEU A 81 12.50 -8.02 -19.77
C LEU A 81 13.21 -7.53 -21.01
N GLN A 82 12.73 -6.45 -21.61
CA GLN A 82 13.38 -5.83 -22.75
C GLN A 82 14.78 -5.30 -22.40
N ASP A 83 14.92 -4.59 -21.26
CA ASP A 83 16.21 -4.12 -20.77
C ASP A 83 17.17 -5.28 -20.51
N ASN A 84 16.68 -6.35 -19.87
CA ASN A 84 17.47 -7.56 -19.63
C ASN A 84 17.94 -8.23 -20.92
N TYR A 85 17.08 -8.31 -21.93
CA TYR A 85 17.43 -8.84 -23.24
C TYR A 85 18.54 -8.02 -23.92
N VAL A 86 18.37 -6.70 -23.97
CA VAL A 86 19.36 -5.78 -24.58
C VAL A 86 20.70 -5.84 -23.84
N ARG A 87 20.67 -6.03 -22.52
CA ARG A 87 21.88 -6.18 -21.68
C ARG A 87 22.42 -7.60 -21.61
N GLN A 88 21.97 -8.50 -22.49
CA GLN A 88 22.44 -9.89 -22.56
C GLN A 88 22.30 -10.63 -21.20
N GLY A 89 21.17 -10.49 -20.52
CA GLY A 89 20.88 -11.13 -19.25
C GLY A 89 21.42 -10.39 -18.01
N ARG A 90 22.00 -9.20 -18.17
CA ARG A 90 22.53 -8.39 -17.05
C ARG A 90 21.55 -7.34 -16.51
N GLY A 91 20.31 -7.36 -16.96
CA GLY A 91 19.24 -6.51 -16.44
C GLY A 91 18.76 -6.97 -15.07
N ASN A 92 18.22 -6.05 -14.29
CA ASN A 92 17.60 -6.37 -13.00
C ASN A 92 16.10 -6.60 -13.21
N ILE A 93 15.61 -7.79 -12.90
CA ILE A 93 14.19 -8.13 -12.90
C ILE A 93 13.75 -8.35 -11.46
N GLY A 94 12.87 -7.48 -10.95
CA GLY A 94 12.41 -7.54 -9.57
C GLY A 94 11.02 -6.93 -9.41
N GLN A 95 10.35 -7.20 -8.30
CA GLN A 95 9.00 -6.72 -8.02
C GLN A 95 8.99 -5.24 -7.59
N GLY A 96 9.94 -4.85 -6.74
CA GLY A 96 10.02 -3.51 -6.18
C GLY A 96 10.27 -2.41 -7.21
N SER A 97 9.76 -1.23 -6.93
CA SER A 97 10.00 0.00 -7.68
C SER A 97 9.53 1.23 -6.89
N LEU A 98 9.41 2.37 -7.58
CA LEU A 98 8.95 3.63 -7.02
C LEU A 98 7.93 4.29 -7.97
N SER A 99 7.30 5.37 -7.53
CA SER A 99 6.28 6.10 -8.28
C SER A 99 6.72 6.58 -9.67
N HIS A 100 8.01 6.91 -9.86
CA HIS A 100 8.52 7.29 -11.18
C HIS A 100 8.37 6.17 -12.22
N THR A 101 8.49 4.91 -11.82
CA THR A 101 8.25 3.76 -12.73
C THR A 101 6.78 3.67 -13.12
N PHE A 102 5.88 3.96 -12.19
CA PHE A 102 4.45 4.08 -12.49
C PHE A 102 4.23 5.14 -13.57
N MET A 103 4.77 6.34 -13.37
CA MET A 103 4.61 7.45 -14.33
C MET A 103 5.21 7.12 -15.69
N ASN A 104 6.34 6.43 -15.74
CA ASN A 104 6.94 5.99 -17.00
C ASN A 104 6.05 4.99 -17.74
N ALA A 105 5.52 3.99 -17.04
CA ALA A 105 4.59 3.03 -17.64
C ALA A 105 3.29 3.71 -18.09
N PHE A 106 2.73 4.56 -17.24
CA PHE A 106 1.54 5.36 -17.55
C PHE A 106 1.72 6.22 -18.81
N ASN A 107 2.85 6.89 -18.96
CA ASN A 107 3.15 7.71 -20.15
C ASN A 107 3.31 6.88 -21.42
N GLN A 108 3.71 5.60 -21.29
CA GLN A 108 3.89 4.70 -22.44
C GLN A 108 2.57 4.10 -22.94
N VAL A 109 1.73 3.64 -22.03
CA VAL A 109 0.56 2.80 -22.35
C VAL A 109 -0.75 3.28 -21.73
N GLY A 110 -0.72 4.33 -20.92
CA GLY A 110 -1.90 4.77 -20.15
C GLY A 110 -2.21 3.85 -18.98
N ILE A 111 -3.45 3.88 -18.53
CA ILE A 111 -3.98 3.00 -17.48
C ILE A 111 -5.40 2.58 -17.87
N VAL A 112 -5.82 1.41 -17.42
CA VAL A 112 -7.16 0.87 -17.67
C VAL A 112 -7.91 0.69 -16.35
N PRO A 113 -9.26 0.64 -16.37
CA PRO A 113 -10.03 0.24 -15.20
C PRO A 113 -9.69 -1.17 -14.73
N GLU A 114 -9.84 -1.45 -13.44
CA GLU A 114 -9.59 -2.75 -12.84
C GLU A 114 -10.46 -3.86 -13.47
N GLU A 115 -11.70 -3.54 -13.84
CA GLU A 115 -12.61 -4.48 -14.51
C GLU A 115 -12.11 -4.94 -15.89
N VAL A 116 -11.28 -4.13 -16.56
CA VAL A 116 -10.69 -4.45 -17.88
C VAL A 116 -9.46 -5.34 -17.73
N TYR A 117 -8.68 -5.14 -16.66
CA TYR A 117 -7.48 -5.92 -16.39
C TYR A 117 -7.22 -6.05 -14.89
N SER A 118 -7.77 -7.08 -14.28
CA SER A 118 -7.59 -7.39 -12.85
C SER A 118 -6.26 -8.12 -12.55
N GLY A 119 -5.44 -8.34 -13.58
CA GLY A 119 -4.21 -9.10 -13.45
C GLY A 119 -4.41 -10.60 -13.59
N ILE A 120 -3.34 -11.35 -13.36
CA ILE A 120 -3.39 -12.81 -13.33
C ILE A 120 -3.60 -13.21 -11.87
N ASN A 121 -4.69 -13.91 -11.58
CA ASN A 121 -4.93 -14.44 -10.25
C ASN A 121 -3.96 -15.61 -9.97
N LEU A 122 -2.78 -15.29 -9.47
CA LEU A 122 -1.73 -16.25 -9.13
C LEU A 122 -1.97 -16.97 -7.80
N SER A 123 -3.12 -16.78 -7.17
CA SER A 123 -3.45 -17.44 -5.90
C SER A 123 -3.45 -18.97 -5.99
N LEU A 124 -3.46 -19.52 -7.20
CA LEU A 124 -3.38 -20.97 -7.47
C LEU A 124 -1.95 -21.45 -7.76
N ILE A 125 -0.96 -20.58 -7.84
CA ILE A 125 0.44 -20.95 -8.03
C ILE A 125 1.20 -20.70 -6.73
N HIS A 126 0.80 -21.37 -5.68
CA HIS A 126 1.68 -21.66 -4.57
C HIS A 126 2.47 -22.92 -4.93
N ILE A 127 3.58 -22.71 -5.60
CA ILE A 127 4.63 -23.72 -5.70
C ILE A 127 5.62 -23.44 -4.59
#